data_23b7df86085c48a4c3aa5f072bb6aa39
#
_entry.id   23b7df86085c48a4c3aa5f072bb6aa39
#
_cell.length_a   1.000
_cell.length_b   1.000
_cell.length_c   1.000
_cell.angle_alpha   90.00
_cell.angle_beta   90.00
_cell.angle_gamma   90.00
#
_symmetry.space_group_name_H-M   'P 1'
#
loop_
_entity.id
_entity.type
_entity.pdbx_description
1 polymer ?
#
loop_
_entity_poly.entity_id
_entity_poly.type
_entity_poly.pdbx_seq_one_letter_code
_entity_poly.pdbx_strand_id
1 'polypeptide(L)'
;MRPKSCLTLLAVALSLATRPAIAADCPAKSSMMDDIVAVLDDASSCDSAIKIFQACEYGTSGDIRFGAVVEKKCEADFLGRLSERQKFAYRRELRLCERRYANQQGTMYRSFAAFCRAEVAQRYSRRALKAGGPSRSR
;
A
#
# COMPACT_ATOMS: atom_id res chain seq x y z
N MET A 1 24.04 41.44 52.13
CA MET A 1 23.09 40.33 52.08
C MET A 1 22.67 40.06 50.64
N ARG A 2 23.13 38.98 50.01
CA ARG A 2 22.80 38.61 48.64
C ARG A 2 21.85 37.42 48.68
N PRO A 3 20.66 37.44 48.05
CA PRO A 3 19.83 36.23 47.94
C PRO A 3 20.36 35.33 46.79
N LYS A 4 20.54 34.06 47.10
CA LYS A 4 20.93 33.01 46.17
C LYS A 4 19.70 32.57 45.40
N SER A 5 19.65 32.85 44.08
CA SER A 5 18.65 32.30 43.16
C SER A 5 18.94 30.85 42.91
N CYS A 6 18.00 30.01 43.37
CA CYS A 6 17.99 28.57 43.08
C CYS A 6 17.29 28.34 41.73
N LEU A 7 18.09 28.06 40.67
CA LEU A 7 17.57 27.67 39.34
C LEU A 7 17.21 26.17 39.37
N THR A 8 15.95 25.85 39.51
CA THR A 8 15.43 24.49 39.35
C THR A 8 15.27 24.16 37.87
N LEU A 9 16.20 23.37 37.33
CA LEU A 9 16.08 22.77 35.99
C LEU A 9 15.05 21.64 36.00
N LEU A 10 13.89 21.90 35.42
CA LEU A 10 12.87 20.87 35.13
C LEU A 10 13.33 20.09 33.88
N ALA A 11 13.87 18.90 34.08
CA ALA A 11 14.15 17.94 33.00
C ALA A 11 12.84 17.26 32.61
N VAL A 12 12.25 17.68 31.48
CA VAL A 12 11.11 16.99 30.87
C VAL A 12 11.66 15.80 30.09
N ALA A 13 11.56 14.61 30.67
CA ALA A 13 11.86 13.36 29.98
C ALA A 13 10.74 13.03 28.98
N LEU A 14 11.00 13.29 27.70
CA LEU A 14 10.13 12.91 26.59
C LEU A 14 10.30 11.42 26.30
N SER A 15 9.47 10.58 26.92
CA SER A 15 9.42 9.13 26.66
C SER A 15 8.83 8.87 25.29
N LEU A 16 9.68 8.69 24.27
CA LEU A 16 9.26 8.14 22.98
C LEU A 16 8.88 6.66 23.20
N ALA A 17 7.60 6.39 23.33
CA ALA A 17 7.07 5.04 23.28
C ALA A 17 7.19 4.51 21.84
N THR A 18 8.30 3.86 21.52
CA THR A 18 8.46 3.10 20.28
C THR A 18 7.56 1.88 20.36
N ARG A 19 6.39 1.93 19.70
CA ARG A 19 5.56 0.73 19.51
C ARG A 19 6.31 -0.18 18.55
N PRO A 20 6.57 -1.46 18.89
CA PRO A 20 7.08 -2.42 17.93
C PRO A 20 6.04 -2.53 16.80
N ALA A 21 6.47 -2.26 15.57
CA ALA A 21 5.69 -2.60 14.39
C ALA A 21 5.66 -4.14 14.31
N ILE A 22 4.56 -4.75 14.72
CA ILE A 22 4.35 -6.18 14.51
C ILE A 22 4.13 -6.33 13.01
N ALA A 23 5.07 -6.99 12.31
CA ALA A 23 4.86 -7.43 10.94
C ALA A 23 3.62 -8.32 10.92
N ALA A 24 2.64 -8.00 10.08
CA ALA A 24 1.45 -8.83 9.97
C ALA A 24 1.84 -10.17 9.33
N ASP A 25 1.45 -11.28 9.96
CA ASP A 25 1.65 -12.60 9.38
C ASP A 25 0.78 -12.77 8.12
N CYS A 26 1.31 -13.47 7.12
CA CYS A 26 0.56 -13.81 5.91
C CYS A 26 -0.63 -14.72 6.28
N PRO A 27 -1.88 -14.35 5.97
CA PRO A 27 -3.06 -15.12 6.36
C PRO A 27 -3.32 -16.35 5.48
N ALA A 28 -2.48 -16.63 4.47
CA ALA A 28 -2.61 -17.78 3.61
C ALA A 28 -2.32 -19.10 4.38
N LYS A 29 -2.97 -20.18 3.96
CA LYS A 29 -2.80 -21.52 4.57
C LYS A 29 -1.36 -22.03 4.45
N SER A 30 -0.67 -21.62 3.40
CA SER A 30 0.71 -21.95 3.13
C SER A 30 1.38 -20.85 2.32
N SER A 31 2.70 -20.96 2.12
CA SER A 31 3.44 -20.07 1.21
C SER A 31 3.28 -20.43 -0.27
N MET A 32 2.36 -21.32 -0.62
CA MET A 32 2.08 -21.65 -2.03
C MET A 32 1.36 -20.50 -2.72
N MET A 33 1.72 -20.25 -3.98
CA MET A 33 1.19 -19.13 -4.76
C MET A 33 -0.34 -19.12 -4.83
N ASP A 34 -0.97 -20.29 -5.02
CA ASP A 34 -2.42 -20.38 -5.15
C ASP A 34 -3.15 -20.12 -3.82
N ASP A 35 -2.57 -20.49 -2.68
CA ASP A 35 -3.11 -20.17 -1.36
C ASP A 35 -3.07 -18.68 -1.07
N ILE A 36 -1.99 -17.99 -1.49
CA ILE A 36 -1.85 -16.53 -1.35
C ILE A 36 -2.83 -15.81 -2.29
N VAL A 37 -2.95 -16.26 -3.55
CA VAL A 37 -3.92 -15.70 -4.49
C VAL A 37 -5.34 -15.85 -3.96
N ALA A 38 -5.70 -16.98 -3.37
CA ALA A 38 -7.03 -17.19 -2.80
C ALA A 38 -7.37 -16.16 -1.71
N VAL A 39 -6.46 -15.90 -0.77
CA VAL A 39 -6.72 -14.90 0.29
C VAL A 39 -6.71 -13.46 -0.23
N LEU A 40 -5.99 -13.17 -1.33
CA LEU A 40 -6.04 -11.89 -2.01
C LEU A 40 -7.37 -11.68 -2.73
N ASP A 41 -7.87 -12.70 -3.41
CA ASP A 41 -9.17 -12.67 -4.08
C ASP A 41 -10.33 -12.54 -3.08
N ASP A 42 -10.23 -13.18 -1.91
CA ASP A 42 -11.23 -13.10 -0.83
C ASP A 42 -11.16 -11.79 -0.02
N ALA A 43 -10.13 -10.96 -0.23
CA ALA A 43 -10.00 -9.71 0.51
C ALA A 43 -11.23 -8.82 0.35
N SER A 44 -11.74 -8.28 1.46
CA SER A 44 -12.99 -7.51 1.51
C SER A 44 -12.90 -6.13 0.84
N SER A 45 -11.68 -5.63 0.59
CA SER A 45 -11.44 -4.29 0.01
C SER A 45 -10.08 -4.22 -0.64
N CYS A 46 -9.87 -3.17 -1.46
CA CYS A 46 -8.56 -2.82 -1.99
C CYS A 46 -7.51 -2.65 -0.89
N ASP A 47 -7.82 -1.92 0.18
CA ASP A 47 -6.90 -1.70 1.30
C ASP A 47 -6.55 -2.99 2.05
N SER A 48 -7.51 -3.91 2.20
CA SER A 48 -7.27 -5.23 2.77
C SER A 48 -6.35 -6.07 1.88
N ALA A 49 -6.59 -6.08 0.57
CA ALA A 49 -5.75 -6.80 -0.38
C ALA A 49 -4.30 -6.31 -0.39
N ILE A 50 -4.06 -4.99 -0.32
CA ILE A 50 -2.71 -4.43 -0.19
C ILE A 50 -2.00 -4.92 1.07
N LYS A 51 -2.68 -4.96 2.22
CA LYS A 51 -2.09 -5.44 3.48
C LYS A 51 -1.71 -6.91 3.40
N ILE A 52 -2.58 -7.74 2.80
CA ILE A 52 -2.31 -9.15 2.57
C ILE A 52 -1.10 -9.30 1.63
N PHE A 53 -1.03 -8.53 0.54
CA PHE A 53 0.10 -8.57 -0.38
C PHE A 53 1.42 -8.23 0.34
N GLN A 54 1.44 -7.17 1.16
CA GLN A 54 2.60 -6.79 1.97
C GLN A 54 3.03 -7.86 2.97
N ALA A 55 2.07 -8.61 3.54
CA ALA A 55 2.35 -9.67 4.49
C ALA A 55 2.81 -10.98 3.83
N CYS A 56 2.42 -11.21 2.57
CA CYS A 56 2.65 -12.46 1.83
C CYS A 56 3.68 -12.34 0.71
N GLU A 57 4.37 -11.21 0.59
CA GLU A 57 5.32 -10.99 -0.50
C GLU A 57 6.48 -12.00 -0.49
N TYR A 58 6.93 -12.38 -1.68
CA TYR A 58 8.12 -13.20 -1.84
C TYR A 58 9.41 -12.40 -2.02
N GLY A 59 9.31 -11.12 -2.37
CA GLY A 59 10.45 -10.29 -2.79
C GLY A 59 11.03 -10.71 -4.15
N THR A 60 10.25 -11.39 -4.99
CA THR A 60 10.67 -11.96 -6.28
C THR A 60 9.64 -11.72 -7.38
N SER A 61 9.88 -12.29 -8.56
CA SER A 61 8.93 -12.23 -9.69
C SER A 61 7.57 -12.90 -9.42
N GLY A 62 7.45 -13.74 -8.39
CA GLY A 62 6.16 -14.30 -7.94
C GLY A 62 5.14 -13.22 -7.56
N ASP A 63 5.64 -12.10 -7.03
CA ASP A 63 4.81 -10.98 -6.60
C ASP A 63 4.08 -10.27 -7.75
N ILE A 64 4.48 -10.49 -9.00
CA ILE A 64 3.77 -9.99 -10.19
C ILE A 64 2.33 -10.52 -10.22
N ARG A 65 2.13 -11.80 -9.90
CA ARG A 65 0.79 -12.40 -9.87
C ARG A 65 -0.04 -11.83 -8.73
N PHE A 66 0.55 -11.66 -7.55
CA PHE A 66 -0.13 -11.07 -6.39
C PHE A 66 -0.52 -9.62 -6.66
N GLY A 67 0.41 -8.81 -7.15
CA GLY A 67 0.17 -7.43 -7.52
C GLY A 67 -0.94 -7.27 -8.55
N ALA A 68 -1.02 -8.17 -9.55
CA ALA A 68 -2.09 -8.15 -10.54
C ALA A 68 -3.48 -8.43 -9.94
N VAL A 69 -3.59 -9.35 -8.97
CA VAL A 69 -4.83 -9.61 -8.24
C VAL A 69 -5.26 -8.38 -7.45
N VAL A 70 -4.33 -7.77 -6.72
CA VAL A 70 -4.59 -6.55 -5.96
C VAL A 70 -4.99 -5.39 -6.86
N GLU A 71 -4.27 -5.17 -7.98
CA GLU A 71 -4.59 -4.13 -8.98
C GLU A 71 -6.03 -4.30 -9.45
N LYS A 72 -6.42 -5.50 -9.88
CA LYS A 72 -7.79 -5.80 -10.33
C LYS A 72 -8.84 -5.54 -9.24
N LYS A 73 -8.57 -5.92 -8.00
CA LYS A 73 -9.49 -5.68 -6.89
C LYS A 73 -9.67 -4.18 -6.62
N CYS A 74 -8.60 -3.40 -6.65
CA CYS A 74 -8.67 -1.95 -6.49
C CYS A 74 -9.39 -1.27 -7.67
N GLU A 75 -9.18 -1.75 -8.90
CA GLU A 75 -9.81 -1.23 -10.12
C GLU A 75 -11.34 -1.34 -10.09
N ALA A 76 -11.88 -2.33 -9.40
CA ALA A 76 -13.33 -2.47 -9.22
C ALA A 76 -13.98 -1.25 -8.56
N ASP A 77 -13.23 -0.50 -7.74
CA ASP A 77 -13.73 0.68 -7.05
C ASP A 77 -13.85 1.92 -7.94
N PHE A 78 -13.13 1.98 -9.07
CA PHE A 78 -13.02 3.23 -9.82
C PHE A 78 -13.00 3.10 -11.34
N LEU A 79 -12.48 2.01 -11.92
CA LEU A 79 -12.13 1.97 -13.34
C LEU A 79 -13.33 2.23 -14.25
N GLY A 80 -14.50 1.70 -13.89
CA GLY A 80 -15.74 1.90 -14.64
C GLY A 80 -16.29 3.34 -14.61
N ARG A 81 -15.83 4.17 -13.66
CA ARG A 81 -16.26 5.56 -13.47
C ARG A 81 -15.31 6.57 -14.09
N LEU A 82 -14.13 6.12 -14.57
CA LEU A 82 -13.17 7.00 -15.21
C LEU A 82 -13.57 7.32 -16.64
N SER A 83 -13.40 8.59 -17.04
CA SER A 83 -13.39 8.98 -18.45
C SER A 83 -12.21 8.37 -19.20
N GLU A 84 -12.25 8.30 -20.51
CA GLU A 84 -11.15 7.76 -21.33
C GLU A 84 -9.82 8.50 -21.10
N ARG A 85 -9.87 9.82 -20.90
CA ARG A 85 -8.70 10.62 -20.55
C ARG A 85 -8.11 10.20 -19.20
N GLN A 86 -8.95 9.96 -18.20
CA GLN A 86 -8.53 9.50 -16.88
C GLN A 86 -7.99 8.07 -16.91
N LYS A 87 -8.60 7.17 -17.68
CA LYS A 87 -8.08 5.81 -17.92
C LYS A 87 -6.71 5.85 -18.58
N PHE A 88 -6.51 6.75 -19.54
CA PHE A 88 -5.20 6.94 -20.16
C PHE A 88 -4.15 7.40 -19.14
N ALA A 89 -4.49 8.37 -18.29
CA ALA A 89 -3.61 8.84 -17.22
C ALA A 89 -3.26 7.71 -16.24
N TYR A 90 -4.25 6.94 -15.78
CA TYR A 90 -4.06 5.77 -14.93
C TYR A 90 -3.09 4.75 -15.55
N ARG A 91 -3.37 4.31 -16.79
CA ARG A 91 -2.49 3.38 -17.51
C ARG A 91 -1.07 3.93 -17.70
N ARG A 92 -0.92 5.25 -17.87
CA ARG A 92 0.40 5.88 -17.95
C ARG A 92 1.16 5.76 -16.62
N GLU A 93 0.50 5.94 -15.48
CA GLU A 93 1.12 5.76 -14.16
C GLU A 93 1.57 4.31 -13.95
N LEU A 94 0.75 3.33 -14.32
CA LEU A 94 1.15 1.91 -14.26
C LEU A 94 2.42 1.63 -15.10
N ARG A 95 2.49 2.17 -16.33
CA ARG A 95 3.69 2.02 -17.17
C ARG A 95 4.91 2.74 -16.60
N LEU A 96 4.74 3.79 -15.79
CA LEU A 96 5.86 4.44 -15.09
C LEU A 96 6.47 3.51 -14.05
N CYS A 97 5.67 2.69 -13.36
CA CYS A 97 6.17 1.67 -12.45
C CYS A 97 7.08 0.66 -13.17
N GLU A 98 6.64 0.17 -14.33
CA GLU A 98 7.44 -0.77 -15.14
C GLU A 98 8.76 -0.12 -15.59
N ARG A 99 8.70 1.10 -16.14
CA ARG A 99 9.89 1.80 -16.63
C ARG A 99 10.91 2.14 -15.54
N ARG A 100 10.44 2.40 -14.31
CA ARG A 100 11.33 2.71 -13.17
C ARG A 100 12.34 1.61 -12.93
N TYR A 101 11.96 0.36 -13.15
CA TYR A 101 12.78 -0.81 -12.87
C TYR A 101 13.24 -1.56 -14.13
N ALA A 102 12.90 -1.07 -15.33
CA ALA A 102 13.15 -1.77 -16.60
C ALA A 102 14.62 -2.10 -16.84
N ASN A 103 15.54 -1.23 -16.39
CA ASN A 103 16.99 -1.40 -16.58
C ASN A 103 17.67 -2.07 -15.37
N GLN A 104 16.91 -2.49 -14.37
CA GLN A 104 17.44 -3.18 -13.21
C GLN A 104 17.43 -4.69 -13.41
N GLN A 105 18.49 -5.34 -12.94
CA GLN A 105 18.62 -6.80 -13.06
C GLN A 105 18.23 -7.46 -11.73
N GLY A 106 17.54 -8.59 -11.85
CA GLY A 106 17.09 -9.39 -10.72
C GLY A 106 15.58 -9.37 -10.50
N THR A 107 15.11 -10.46 -9.92
CA THR A 107 13.67 -10.72 -9.71
C THR A 107 13.04 -9.80 -8.66
N MET A 108 13.84 -9.28 -7.73
CA MET A 108 13.41 -8.31 -6.71
C MET A 108 12.83 -7.03 -7.34
N TYR A 109 13.42 -6.54 -8.43
CA TYR A 109 12.91 -5.33 -9.10
C TYR A 109 11.56 -5.56 -9.78
N ARG A 110 11.24 -6.80 -10.12
CA ARG A 110 9.90 -7.18 -10.60
C ARG A 110 8.88 -7.12 -9.48
N SER A 111 9.26 -7.53 -8.26
CA SER A 111 8.44 -7.33 -7.05
C SER A 111 8.18 -5.85 -6.82
N PHE A 112 9.20 -5.00 -6.84
CA PHE A 112 9.03 -3.55 -6.68
C PHE A 112 8.10 -2.92 -7.73
N ALA A 113 8.18 -3.38 -8.98
CA ALA A 113 7.25 -2.92 -10.02
C ALA A 113 5.80 -3.35 -9.71
N ALA A 114 5.60 -4.58 -9.23
CA ALA A 114 4.28 -5.09 -8.85
C ALA A 114 3.67 -4.29 -7.69
N PHE A 115 4.47 -4.00 -6.64
CA PHE A 115 4.03 -3.13 -5.54
C PHE A 115 3.69 -1.72 -6.01
N CYS A 116 4.56 -1.11 -6.81
CA CYS A 116 4.31 0.23 -7.36
C CYS A 116 2.96 0.29 -8.10
N ARG A 117 2.64 -0.69 -8.93
CA ARG A 117 1.38 -0.77 -9.68
C ARG A 117 0.18 -0.93 -8.74
N ALA A 118 0.26 -1.84 -7.78
CA ALA A 118 -0.79 -2.05 -6.78
C ALA A 118 -1.06 -0.77 -5.96
N GLU A 119 -0.01 -0.04 -5.57
CA GLU A 119 -0.14 1.24 -4.87
C GLU A 119 -0.75 2.34 -5.74
N VAL A 120 -0.45 2.37 -7.05
CA VAL A 120 -1.12 3.27 -8.00
C VAL A 120 -2.62 2.98 -7.99
N ALA A 121 -3.03 1.72 -8.16
CA ALA A 121 -4.43 1.32 -8.15
C ALA A 121 -5.12 1.67 -6.81
N GLN A 122 -4.45 1.45 -5.68
CA GLN A 122 -4.94 1.81 -4.35
C GLN A 122 -5.22 3.32 -4.22
N ARG A 123 -4.31 4.17 -4.71
CA ARG A 123 -4.52 5.63 -4.66
C ARG A 123 -5.77 6.06 -5.44
N TYR A 124 -6.02 5.44 -6.59
CA TYR A 124 -7.23 5.71 -7.39
C TYR A 124 -8.49 5.21 -6.68
N SER A 125 -8.46 3.97 -6.11
CA SER A 125 -9.55 3.42 -5.30
C SER A 125 -9.91 4.35 -4.14
N ARG A 126 -8.93 4.75 -3.33
CA ARG A 126 -9.15 5.64 -2.18
C ARG A 126 -9.74 7.00 -2.59
N ARG A 127 -9.31 7.57 -3.72
CA ARG A 127 -9.88 8.83 -4.23
C ARG A 127 -11.34 8.64 -4.63
N ALA A 128 -11.64 7.55 -5.32
CA ALA A 128 -13.00 7.24 -5.77
C ALA A 128 -13.96 7.00 -4.60
N LEU A 129 -13.53 6.28 -3.56
CA LEU A 129 -14.31 6.03 -2.36
C LEU A 129 -14.57 7.32 -1.56
N LYS A 130 -13.57 8.22 -1.48
CA LYS A 130 -13.76 9.54 -0.85
C LYS A 130 -14.73 10.42 -1.62
N ALA A 131 -14.69 10.39 -2.95
CA ALA A 131 -15.59 11.16 -3.80
C ALA A 131 -17.04 10.61 -3.80
N GLY A 132 -17.21 9.30 -3.61
CA GLY A 132 -18.51 8.62 -3.52
C GLY A 132 -19.11 8.57 -2.11
N GLY A 133 -18.41 9.08 -1.08
CA GLY A 133 -18.92 9.20 0.27
C GLY A 133 -20.12 10.19 0.34
N PRO A 134 -20.97 10.12 1.37
CA PRO A 134 -22.12 10.99 1.51
C PRO A 134 -21.65 12.45 1.43
N SER A 135 -22.21 13.19 0.48
CA SER A 135 -22.00 14.63 0.36
C SER A 135 -22.37 15.27 1.70
N ARG A 136 -21.37 15.80 2.43
CA ARG A 136 -21.68 16.69 3.54
C ARG A 136 -22.41 17.89 2.96
N SER A 137 -23.73 17.88 3.06
CA SER A 137 -24.53 19.08 2.85
C SER A 137 -24.03 20.15 3.83
N ARG A 138 -23.55 21.24 3.27
CA ARG A 138 -23.27 22.48 4.01
C ARG A 138 -24.58 23.18 4.32
#